data_145171d102eb4270b7342aef22e1ff1d
#
_entry.id   145171d102eb4270b7342aef22e1ff1d
#
_cell.length_a   1.000
_cell.length_b   1.000
_cell.length_c   1.000
_cell.angle_alpha   90.00
_cell.angle_beta   90.00
_cell.angle_gamma   90.00
#
_symmetry.space_group_name_H-M   'P 1'
#
loop_
_entity.id
_entity.type
_entity.pdbx_description
1 polymer ?
#
loop_
_entity_poly.entity_id
_entity_poly.type
_entity_poly.pdbx_seq_one_letter_code
_entity_poly.pdbx_strand_id
1 'polypeptide(L)'
;SVDGAFCIKGVNVFSEVGYDFAVNLPQVICGTQFHASEHVMLASLARYSSDDSYQAAFSGAFRTSKVDSEGAFSVDAICYPLGKGKEDINSVQVKFLTNWECVLAPSMKLKLRLSERFRTWGSPFRTDLRADLSYTQDPWLLNMRLNALRCVGTGFVGYLEEGRKTDNMSIYLRQGLFFVDDWEDRIYVYERDAPGSFNVPAMYGRGWFASAVASMRINHSLRLYARASYTGYHFMMHEKRKPGKAELKFQVVSRF
;
A
#
# COMPACT_ATOMS: atom_id res chain seq x y z
N SER A 1 9.59 -3.41 28.18
CA SER A 1 10.59 -2.69 27.39
C SER A 1 11.10 -1.45 28.11
N VAL A 2 12.26 -1.00 27.75
CA VAL A 2 12.83 0.28 28.18
C VAL A 2 13.19 1.03 26.91
N ASP A 3 12.75 2.28 26.82
CA ASP A 3 12.99 3.14 25.66
C ASP A 3 13.64 4.46 26.09
N GLY A 4 14.35 5.06 25.15
CA GLY A 4 14.98 6.37 25.32
C GLY A 4 15.11 7.07 23.98
N ALA A 5 14.94 8.39 24.02
CA ALA A 5 15.16 9.26 22.87
C ALA A 5 15.93 10.51 23.32
N PHE A 6 16.89 10.94 22.53
CA PHE A 6 17.68 12.14 22.79
C PHE A 6 18.07 12.83 21.48
N CYS A 7 18.33 14.12 21.56
CA CYS A 7 18.76 14.94 20.43
C CYS A 7 20.18 15.46 20.67
N ILE A 8 21.08 15.18 19.73
CA ILE A 8 22.45 15.69 19.75
C ILE A 8 22.69 16.48 18.48
N LYS A 9 22.93 17.78 18.59
CA LYS A 9 23.28 18.68 17.46
C LYS A 9 22.32 18.53 16.27
N GLY A 10 20.99 18.39 16.53
CA GLY A 10 19.99 18.26 15.49
C GLY A 10 19.81 16.86 14.94
N VAL A 11 20.51 15.86 15.48
CA VAL A 11 20.29 14.43 15.21
C VAL A 11 19.45 13.85 16.34
N ASN A 12 18.26 13.39 16.02
CA ASN A 12 17.42 12.63 16.94
C ASN A 12 17.87 11.18 16.92
N VAL A 13 18.14 10.62 18.09
CA VAL A 13 18.51 9.22 18.27
C VAL A 13 17.47 8.59 19.18
N PHE A 14 17.00 7.42 18.83
CA PHE A 14 16.08 6.66 19.68
C PHE A 14 16.54 5.21 19.78
N SER A 15 16.22 4.58 20.90
CA SER A 15 16.43 3.16 21.11
C SER A 15 15.35 2.59 22.02
N GLU A 16 14.98 1.35 21.79
CA GLU A 16 14.11 0.58 22.65
C GLU A 16 14.72 -0.82 22.82
N VAL A 17 14.72 -1.31 24.04
CA VAL A 17 15.13 -2.68 24.37
C VAL A 17 13.95 -3.36 25.07
N GLY A 18 13.46 -4.43 24.49
CA GLY A 18 12.45 -5.29 25.05
C GLY A 18 13.04 -6.66 25.37
N TYR A 19 12.31 -7.44 26.15
CA TYR A 19 12.63 -8.83 26.44
C TYR A 19 11.38 -9.69 26.26
N ASP A 20 11.48 -10.69 25.41
CA ASP A 20 10.41 -11.66 25.18
C ASP A 20 10.59 -12.86 26.10
N PHE A 21 9.77 -12.93 27.13
CA PHE A 21 9.83 -14.02 28.13
C PHE A 21 9.37 -15.38 27.58
N ALA A 22 8.62 -15.40 26.48
CA ALA A 22 8.16 -16.67 25.90
C ALA A 22 9.27 -17.45 25.20
N VAL A 23 10.19 -16.73 24.56
CA VAL A 23 11.33 -17.30 23.85
C VAL A 23 12.66 -17.04 24.55
N ASN A 24 12.64 -16.27 25.66
CA ASN A 24 13.80 -15.92 26.47
C ASN A 24 14.91 -15.18 25.71
N LEU A 25 14.53 -14.26 24.81
CA LEU A 25 15.43 -13.48 23.96
C LEU A 25 15.16 -11.97 24.03
N PRO A 26 16.20 -11.13 23.94
CA PRO A 26 16.04 -9.70 23.84
C PRO A 26 15.51 -9.29 22.45
N GLN A 27 14.83 -8.15 22.43
CA GLN A 27 14.48 -7.42 21.21
C GLN A 27 15.07 -6.04 21.32
N VAL A 28 15.70 -5.57 20.26
CA VAL A 28 16.34 -4.25 20.23
C VAL A 28 15.95 -3.54 18.95
N ILE A 29 15.58 -2.27 19.08
CA ILE A 29 15.43 -1.36 17.97
C ILE A 29 16.18 -0.08 18.28
N CYS A 30 16.94 0.42 17.32
CA CYS A 30 17.59 1.73 17.41
C CYS A 30 17.52 2.44 16.06
N GLY A 31 17.54 3.74 16.10
CA GLY A 31 17.52 4.53 14.88
C GLY A 31 17.93 5.97 15.09
N THR A 32 18.15 6.62 13.97
CA THR A 32 18.51 8.04 13.94
C THR A 32 17.67 8.76 12.89
N GLN A 33 17.40 10.04 13.15
CA GLN A 33 16.73 10.93 12.22
C GLN A 33 17.40 12.31 12.28
N PHE A 34 17.67 12.91 11.15
CA PHE A 34 18.23 14.27 11.10
C PHE A 34 17.78 15.01 9.84
N HIS A 35 17.76 16.32 9.93
CA HIS A 35 17.53 17.22 8.80
C HIS A 35 18.86 17.57 8.16
N ALA A 36 19.11 17.04 6.95
CA ALA A 36 20.30 17.39 6.17
C ALA A 36 20.20 18.82 5.61
N SER A 37 18.96 19.32 5.42
CA SER A 37 18.62 20.70 5.08
C SER A 37 17.17 20.99 5.46
N GLU A 38 16.69 22.23 5.24
CA GLU A 38 15.27 22.59 5.43
C GLU A 38 14.30 21.75 4.56
N HIS A 39 14.83 21.16 3.50
CA HIS A 39 14.04 20.41 2.51
C HIS A 39 14.34 18.91 2.50
N VAL A 40 15.33 18.44 3.26
CA VAL A 40 15.77 17.03 3.22
C VAL A 40 15.89 16.47 4.63
N MET A 41 15.18 15.40 4.87
CA MET A 41 15.23 14.60 6.09
C MET A 41 15.77 13.21 5.77
N LEU A 42 16.67 12.71 6.60
CA LEU A 42 17.22 11.35 6.49
C LEU A 42 17.00 10.60 7.80
N ALA A 43 16.80 9.28 7.70
CA ALA A 43 16.63 8.42 8.86
C ALA A 43 17.27 7.05 8.61
N SER A 44 17.75 6.42 9.67
CA SER A 44 18.22 5.05 9.67
C SER A 44 17.59 4.27 10.84
N LEU A 45 17.48 2.96 10.68
CA LEU A 45 16.92 2.06 11.67
C LEU A 45 17.66 0.74 11.62
N ALA A 46 17.94 0.17 12.79
CA ALA A 46 18.37 -1.21 12.95
C ALA A 46 17.50 -1.88 14.00
N ARG A 47 17.13 -3.12 13.73
CA ARG A 47 16.29 -3.94 14.62
C ARG A 47 16.84 -5.36 14.69
N TYR A 48 16.82 -5.91 15.91
CA TYR A 48 16.93 -7.33 16.19
C TYR A 48 15.65 -7.80 16.88
N SER A 49 15.09 -8.91 16.46
CA SER A 49 13.87 -9.49 17.03
C SER A 49 14.13 -10.89 17.60
N SER A 50 13.32 -11.28 18.55
CA SER A 50 13.38 -12.57 19.26
C SER A 50 13.14 -13.81 18.37
N ASP A 51 12.75 -13.63 17.11
CA ASP A 51 12.64 -14.68 16.10
C ASP A 51 13.94 -14.85 15.27
N ASP A 52 15.07 -14.34 15.77
CA ASP A 52 16.36 -14.27 15.07
C ASP A 52 16.32 -13.50 13.75
N SER A 53 15.39 -12.56 13.60
CA SER A 53 15.38 -11.67 12.48
C SER A 53 16.16 -10.39 12.74
N TYR A 54 16.91 -9.94 11.72
CA TYR A 54 17.67 -8.71 11.70
C TYR A 54 17.15 -7.81 10.61
N GLN A 55 16.95 -6.55 10.92
CA GLN A 55 16.49 -5.56 9.94
C GLN A 55 17.37 -4.33 10.01
N ALA A 56 17.72 -3.81 8.85
CA ALA A 56 18.32 -2.49 8.70
C ALA A 56 17.55 -1.71 7.64
N ALA A 57 17.23 -0.46 7.93
CA ALA A 57 16.54 0.40 6.99
C ALA A 57 17.20 1.77 6.93
N PHE A 58 17.19 2.36 5.74
CA PHE A 58 17.58 3.73 5.48
C PHE A 58 16.47 4.40 4.69
N SER A 59 16.12 5.61 5.05
CA SER A 59 15.07 6.36 4.35
C SER A 59 15.43 7.84 4.25
N GLY A 60 14.86 8.49 3.25
CA GLY A 60 14.94 9.92 3.10
C GLY A 60 13.62 10.47 2.56
N ALA A 61 13.33 11.71 2.94
CA ALA A 61 12.24 12.48 2.40
C ALA A 61 12.77 13.85 1.95
N PHE A 62 12.21 14.35 0.86
CA PHE A 62 12.53 15.67 0.35
C PHE A 62 11.28 16.41 -0.08
N ARG A 63 11.33 17.73 0.01
CA ARG A 63 10.26 18.63 -0.44
C ARG A 63 10.88 19.75 -1.28
N THR A 64 10.26 20.07 -2.40
CA THR A 64 10.63 21.23 -3.20
C THR A 64 9.46 22.18 -3.36
N SER A 65 9.68 23.46 -3.11
CA SER A 65 8.66 24.51 -3.23
C SER A 65 8.47 24.99 -4.68
N LYS A 66 9.45 24.78 -5.56
CA LYS A 66 9.38 25.27 -6.96
C LYS A 66 8.30 24.59 -7.79
N VAL A 67 7.98 23.34 -7.49
CA VAL A 67 6.99 22.51 -8.23
C VAL A 67 5.96 21.93 -7.27
N ASP A 68 5.88 22.41 -6.02
CA ASP A 68 5.05 21.85 -4.95
C ASP A 68 5.06 20.31 -4.99
N SER A 69 6.25 19.76 -4.91
CA SER A 69 6.44 18.32 -4.97
C SER A 69 7.20 17.81 -3.76
N GLU A 70 6.85 16.62 -3.35
CA GLU A 70 7.51 15.91 -2.27
C GLU A 70 7.79 14.47 -2.68
N GLY A 71 8.84 13.92 -2.13
CA GLY A 71 9.20 12.54 -2.38
C GLY A 71 9.83 11.91 -1.16
N ALA A 72 9.76 10.59 -1.12
CA ALA A 72 10.42 9.78 -0.10
C ALA A 72 10.97 8.52 -0.74
N PHE A 73 12.09 8.05 -0.23
CA PHE A 73 12.63 6.74 -0.56
C PHE A 73 12.97 5.97 0.71
N SER A 74 12.96 4.66 0.62
CA SER A 74 13.48 3.79 1.68
C SER A 74 14.18 2.58 1.06
N VAL A 75 15.23 2.13 1.71
CA VAL A 75 15.87 0.84 1.50
C VAL A 75 15.73 0.07 2.80
N ASP A 76 15.17 -1.11 2.73
CA ASP A 76 14.92 -1.99 3.87
C ASP A 76 15.53 -3.35 3.56
N ALA A 77 16.39 -3.83 4.44
CA ALA A 77 16.99 -5.16 4.37
C ALA A 77 16.62 -5.94 5.63
N ILE A 78 16.01 -7.10 5.44
CA ILE A 78 15.66 -8.01 6.52
C ILE A 78 16.27 -9.39 6.26
N CYS A 79 16.90 -9.96 7.29
CA CYS A 79 17.33 -11.33 7.35
C CYS A 79 16.47 -12.06 8.38
N TYR A 80 15.87 -13.18 8.02
CA TYR A 80 15.00 -13.96 8.89
C TYR A 80 15.17 -15.46 8.63
N PRO A 81 15.05 -16.33 9.67
CA PRO A 81 15.11 -17.76 9.50
C PRO A 81 13.88 -18.26 8.73
N LEU A 82 14.08 -19.20 7.82
CA LEU A 82 13.01 -19.94 7.17
C LEU A 82 12.52 -21.03 8.13
N GLY A 83 11.38 -20.80 8.75
CA GLY A 83 10.64 -21.59 9.73
C GLY A 83 11.05 -23.04 10.05
N LYS A 84 10.59 -23.51 11.19
CA LYS A 84 10.89 -24.82 11.78
C LYS A 84 10.82 -25.98 10.78
N GLY A 85 11.94 -26.66 10.53
CA GLY A 85 12.05 -27.86 9.72
C GLY A 85 12.83 -27.74 8.41
N LYS A 86 13.34 -26.56 8.08
CA LYS A 86 14.34 -26.36 7.03
C LYS A 86 15.66 -25.94 7.69
N GLU A 87 16.63 -26.82 7.59
CA GLU A 87 17.96 -26.64 8.16
C GLU A 87 18.50 -25.25 7.86
N ASP A 88 18.83 -24.49 8.93
CA ASP A 88 19.66 -23.27 9.00
C ASP A 88 19.72 -22.33 7.77
N ILE A 89 18.64 -22.25 7.00
CA ILE A 89 18.59 -21.37 5.84
C ILE A 89 17.98 -20.03 6.24
N ASN A 90 18.82 -19.01 6.32
CA ASN A 90 18.37 -17.64 6.47
C ASN A 90 17.93 -17.07 5.11
N SER A 91 16.78 -16.46 5.08
CA SER A 91 16.32 -15.69 3.92
C SER A 91 16.70 -14.23 4.09
N VAL A 92 17.27 -13.66 3.05
CA VAL A 92 17.54 -12.23 2.97
C VAL A 92 16.54 -11.60 2.01
N GLN A 93 15.87 -10.57 2.47
CA GLN A 93 15.02 -9.73 1.63
C GLN A 93 15.54 -8.30 1.67
N VAL A 94 15.72 -7.71 0.49
CA VAL A 94 16.00 -6.27 0.33
C VAL A 94 14.84 -5.66 -0.43
N LYS A 95 14.33 -4.56 0.08
CA LYS A 95 13.25 -3.81 -0.56
C LYS A 95 13.68 -2.36 -0.72
N PHE A 96 13.58 -1.88 -1.93
CA PHE A 96 13.66 -0.46 -2.27
C PHE A 96 12.25 0.06 -2.54
N LEU A 97 11.91 1.21 -1.99
CA LEU A 97 10.64 1.88 -2.21
C LEU A 97 10.91 3.36 -2.43
N THR A 98 10.36 3.91 -3.49
CA THR A 98 10.30 5.37 -3.69
C THR A 98 8.89 5.80 -4.03
N ASN A 99 8.48 6.92 -3.46
CA ASN A 99 7.22 7.60 -3.74
C ASN A 99 7.54 9.04 -4.09
N TRP A 100 6.84 9.56 -5.06
CA TRP A 100 6.90 10.95 -5.45
C TRP A 100 5.50 11.48 -5.68
N GLU A 101 5.18 12.63 -5.10
CA GLU A 101 3.92 13.34 -5.28
C GLU A 101 4.20 14.73 -5.84
N CYS A 102 3.43 15.14 -6.82
CA CYS A 102 3.53 16.45 -7.46
C CYS A 102 2.14 17.04 -7.65
N VAL A 103 1.98 18.31 -7.28
CA VAL A 103 0.77 19.09 -7.54
C VAL A 103 0.90 19.69 -8.94
N LEU A 104 0.17 19.15 -9.91
CA LEU A 104 0.15 19.62 -11.31
C LEU A 104 -0.70 20.89 -11.46
N ALA A 105 -1.78 20.97 -10.68
CA ALA A 105 -2.68 22.13 -10.61
C ALA A 105 -3.37 22.12 -9.23
N PRO A 106 -4.02 23.21 -8.79
CA PRO A 106 -4.66 23.28 -7.46
C PRO A 106 -5.63 22.13 -7.16
N SER A 107 -6.25 21.58 -8.20
CA SER A 107 -7.18 20.45 -8.10
C SER A 107 -6.60 19.11 -8.58
N MET A 108 -5.32 19.06 -9.05
CA MET A 108 -4.76 17.89 -9.71
C MET A 108 -3.43 17.48 -9.09
N LYS A 109 -3.32 16.22 -8.70
CA LYS A 109 -2.10 15.62 -8.11
C LYS A 109 -1.71 14.36 -8.85
N LEU A 110 -0.42 14.20 -9.08
CA LEU A 110 0.21 13.00 -9.61
C LEU A 110 1.04 12.34 -8.51
N LYS A 111 0.85 11.04 -8.30
CA LYS A 111 1.69 10.23 -7.42
C LYS A 111 2.33 9.11 -8.23
N LEU A 112 3.64 8.97 -8.11
CA LEU A 112 4.40 7.87 -8.67
C LEU A 112 4.99 7.04 -7.54
N ARG A 113 4.98 5.73 -7.72
CA ARG A 113 5.58 4.79 -6.79
C ARG A 113 6.33 3.72 -7.55
N LEU A 114 7.59 3.49 -7.14
CA LEU A 114 8.39 2.35 -7.57
C LEU A 114 8.72 1.52 -6.33
N SER A 115 8.51 0.23 -6.40
CA SER A 115 8.93 -0.71 -5.36
C SER A 115 9.67 -1.87 -6.01
N GLU A 116 10.92 -2.05 -5.62
CA GLU A 116 11.76 -3.18 -5.98
C GLU A 116 11.95 -4.06 -4.76
N ARG A 117 11.82 -5.36 -4.93
CA ARG A 117 12.07 -6.33 -3.88
C ARG A 117 12.95 -7.45 -4.43
N PHE A 118 14.04 -7.68 -3.75
CA PHE A 118 14.88 -8.86 -3.92
C PHE A 118 14.73 -9.76 -2.69
N ARG A 119 14.71 -11.08 -2.89
CA ARG A 119 14.77 -12.06 -1.82
C ARG A 119 15.52 -13.32 -2.28
N THR A 120 16.20 -13.97 -1.35
CA THR A 120 16.96 -15.21 -1.64
C THR A 120 16.09 -16.46 -1.68
N TRP A 121 14.84 -16.37 -1.22
CA TRP A 121 13.89 -17.48 -1.19
C TRP A 121 12.61 -17.17 -1.99
N GLY A 122 12.17 -18.15 -2.80
CA GLY A 122 11.00 -17.99 -3.67
C GLY A 122 11.29 -17.14 -4.91
N SER A 123 10.33 -16.37 -5.39
CA SER A 123 10.52 -15.51 -6.55
C SER A 123 11.50 -14.38 -6.21
N PRO A 124 12.74 -14.36 -6.79
CA PRO A 124 13.82 -13.54 -6.29
C PRO A 124 13.59 -12.04 -6.50
N PHE A 125 13.00 -11.65 -7.61
CA PHE A 125 12.78 -10.24 -7.96
C PHE A 125 11.30 -9.92 -8.10
N ARG A 126 10.92 -8.75 -7.64
CA ARG A 126 9.59 -8.17 -7.88
C ARG A 126 9.70 -6.67 -8.04
N THR A 127 9.32 -6.19 -9.20
CA THR A 127 9.23 -4.78 -9.55
C THR A 127 7.75 -4.39 -9.60
N ASP A 128 7.37 -3.33 -8.91
CA ASP A 128 6.02 -2.76 -8.90
C ASP A 128 6.10 -1.27 -9.19
N LEU A 129 5.53 -0.84 -10.30
CA LEU A 129 5.44 0.55 -10.75
C LEU A 129 3.99 0.99 -10.75
N ARG A 130 3.71 2.10 -10.08
CA ARG A 130 2.36 2.62 -9.95
C ARG A 130 2.32 4.12 -10.21
N ALA A 131 1.33 4.55 -10.97
CA ALA A 131 0.98 5.95 -11.20
C ALA A 131 -0.48 6.18 -10.80
N ASP A 132 -0.71 7.19 -9.96
CA ASP A 132 -2.03 7.66 -9.56
C ASP A 132 -2.19 9.11 -9.96
N LEU A 133 -3.21 9.43 -10.74
CA LEU A 133 -3.63 10.79 -11.05
C LEU A 133 -4.96 11.04 -10.34
N SER A 134 -5.01 12.07 -9.52
CA SER A 134 -6.23 12.48 -8.82
C SER A 134 -6.60 13.92 -9.19
N TYR A 135 -7.86 14.11 -9.49
CA TYR A 135 -8.48 15.41 -9.67
C TYR A 135 -9.62 15.58 -8.66
N THR A 136 -9.63 16.69 -7.94
CA THR A 136 -10.63 16.97 -6.90
C THR A 136 -11.08 18.42 -7.03
N GLN A 137 -12.32 18.61 -7.43
CA GLN A 137 -13.00 19.90 -7.48
C GLN A 137 -14.43 19.70 -7.00
N ASP A 138 -14.72 20.21 -5.83
CA ASP A 138 -16.02 20.02 -5.17
C ASP A 138 -17.19 20.30 -6.13
N PRO A 139 -18.19 19.42 -6.22
CA PRO A 139 -18.38 18.16 -5.49
C PRO A 139 -17.76 16.91 -6.18
N TRP A 140 -16.94 17.09 -7.22
CA TRP A 140 -16.44 16.03 -8.09
C TRP A 140 -15.06 15.53 -7.71
N LEU A 141 -14.84 14.25 -7.90
CA LEU A 141 -13.57 13.56 -7.73
C LEU A 141 -13.35 12.61 -8.89
N LEU A 142 -12.16 12.65 -9.47
CA LEU A 142 -11.71 11.70 -10.48
C LEU A 142 -10.36 11.11 -10.06
N ASN A 143 -10.24 9.80 -10.03
CA ASN A 143 -8.99 9.09 -9.78
C ASN A 143 -8.71 8.11 -10.91
N MET A 144 -7.49 8.16 -11.44
CA MET A 144 -6.97 7.17 -12.36
C MET A 144 -5.77 6.48 -11.75
N ARG A 145 -5.69 5.17 -11.89
CA ARG A 145 -4.51 4.39 -11.50
C ARG A 145 -4.07 3.50 -12.63
N LEU A 146 -2.76 3.46 -12.82
CA LEU A 146 -2.06 2.47 -13.62
C LEU A 146 -1.04 1.79 -12.73
N ASN A 147 -1.02 0.48 -12.74
CA ASN A 147 -0.08 -0.33 -11.96
C ASN A 147 0.45 -1.45 -12.84
N ALA A 148 1.76 -1.51 -12.97
CA ALA A 148 2.49 -2.56 -13.68
C ALA A 148 3.38 -3.29 -12.69
N LEU A 149 3.41 -4.62 -12.77
CA LEU A 149 4.16 -5.48 -11.89
C LEU A 149 4.88 -6.54 -12.69
N ARG A 150 6.11 -6.88 -12.29
CA ARG A 150 6.89 -7.99 -12.83
C ARG A 150 7.50 -8.81 -11.70
N CYS A 151 7.25 -10.10 -11.71
CA CYS A 151 7.84 -11.04 -10.76
C CYS A 151 8.25 -12.33 -11.50
N VAL A 152 7.35 -13.24 -11.74
CA VAL A 152 7.55 -14.44 -12.57
C VAL A 152 7.17 -14.16 -14.01
N GLY A 153 6.02 -13.55 -14.22
CA GLY A 153 5.52 -13.01 -15.47
C GLY A 153 5.31 -11.50 -15.37
N THR A 154 4.20 -11.03 -15.91
CA THR A 154 3.80 -9.61 -15.87
C THR A 154 2.38 -9.45 -15.34
N GLY A 155 2.16 -8.39 -14.60
CA GLY A 155 0.85 -7.96 -14.14
C GLY A 155 0.58 -6.50 -14.50
N PHE A 156 -0.62 -6.19 -14.95
CA PHE A 156 -1.08 -4.84 -15.21
C PHE A 156 -2.50 -4.66 -14.68
N VAL A 157 -2.75 -3.55 -14.01
CA VAL A 157 -4.10 -3.11 -13.62
C VAL A 157 -4.23 -1.63 -13.93
N GLY A 158 -5.27 -1.26 -14.65
CA GLY A 158 -5.65 0.13 -14.86
C GLY A 158 -7.11 0.36 -14.49
N TYR A 159 -7.42 1.48 -13.82
CA TYR A 159 -8.79 1.85 -13.53
C TYR A 159 -9.01 3.35 -13.50
N LEU A 160 -10.27 3.71 -13.72
CA LEU A 160 -10.82 5.04 -13.52
C LEU A 160 -11.89 4.96 -12.43
N GLU A 161 -11.87 5.91 -11.52
CA GLU A 161 -12.89 6.11 -10.49
C GLU A 161 -13.43 7.53 -10.56
N GLU A 162 -14.72 7.65 -10.75
CA GLU A 162 -15.46 8.90 -10.68
C GLU A 162 -16.25 8.97 -9.40
N GLY A 163 -16.26 10.13 -8.75
CA GLY A 163 -16.99 10.34 -7.51
C GLY A 163 -17.69 11.67 -7.47
N ARG A 164 -18.84 11.68 -6.81
CA ARG A 164 -19.52 12.91 -6.42
C ARG A 164 -19.81 12.85 -4.93
N LYS A 165 -19.38 13.87 -4.21
CA LYS A 165 -19.57 13.97 -2.77
C LYS A 165 -20.22 15.29 -2.42
N THR A 166 -21.34 15.22 -1.70
CA THR A 166 -22.03 16.35 -1.09
C THR A 166 -22.14 16.12 0.42
N ASP A 167 -22.66 17.07 1.18
CA ASP A 167 -22.80 16.96 2.65
C ASP A 167 -23.60 15.72 3.07
N ASN A 168 -24.63 15.36 2.32
CA ASN A 168 -25.56 14.29 2.67
C ASN A 168 -25.38 13.00 1.87
N MET A 169 -24.71 13.06 0.72
CA MET A 169 -24.59 11.90 -0.19
C MET A 169 -23.21 11.82 -0.81
N SER A 170 -22.72 10.61 -0.98
CA SER A 170 -21.58 10.35 -1.86
C SER A 170 -21.87 9.15 -2.76
N ILE A 171 -21.43 9.23 -4.01
CA ILE A 171 -21.49 8.15 -4.98
C ILE A 171 -20.12 8.05 -5.64
N TYR A 172 -19.61 6.85 -5.77
CA TYR A 172 -18.36 6.54 -6.46
C TYR A 172 -18.60 5.38 -7.43
N LEU A 173 -18.16 5.56 -8.66
CA LEU A 173 -18.17 4.55 -9.71
C LEU A 173 -16.75 4.26 -10.10
N ARG A 174 -16.37 3.00 -10.18
CA ARG A 174 -15.05 2.56 -10.63
C ARG A 174 -15.20 1.51 -11.70
N GLN A 175 -14.34 1.59 -12.72
CA GLN A 175 -14.21 0.60 -13.77
C GLN A 175 -12.74 0.41 -14.12
N GLY A 176 -12.34 -0.79 -14.43
CA GLY A 176 -10.96 -1.11 -14.74
C GLY A 176 -10.77 -2.42 -15.47
N LEU A 177 -9.53 -2.59 -15.92
CA LEU A 177 -9.05 -3.77 -16.63
C LEU A 177 -7.85 -4.34 -15.90
N PHE A 178 -7.65 -5.65 -16.00
CA PHE A 178 -6.46 -6.32 -15.49
C PHE A 178 -5.98 -7.42 -16.43
N PHE A 179 -4.65 -7.55 -16.49
CA PHE A 179 -3.92 -8.56 -17.25
C PHE A 179 -2.78 -9.03 -16.35
N VAL A 180 -2.86 -10.24 -15.84
CA VAL A 180 -1.89 -10.80 -14.89
C VAL A 180 -1.58 -12.22 -15.31
N ASP A 181 -0.32 -12.47 -15.64
CA ASP A 181 0.09 -13.73 -16.25
C ASP A 181 0.24 -14.86 -15.23
N ASP A 182 0.74 -14.57 -14.02
CA ASP A 182 0.95 -15.58 -12.98
C ASP A 182 0.35 -15.14 -11.63
N TRP A 183 0.08 -16.12 -10.75
CA TRP A 183 -0.40 -15.83 -9.39
C TRP A 183 0.61 -14.99 -8.58
N GLU A 184 1.90 -15.17 -8.82
CA GLU A 184 2.96 -14.36 -8.18
C GLU A 184 2.95 -12.90 -8.64
N ASP A 185 2.38 -12.61 -9.81
CA ASP A 185 2.22 -11.27 -10.38
C ASP A 185 0.91 -10.59 -9.99
N ARG A 186 0.09 -11.22 -9.12
CA ARG A 186 -1.18 -10.65 -8.69
C ARG A 186 -1.03 -9.26 -8.11
N ILE A 187 -1.97 -8.38 -8.46
CA ILE A 187 -2.02 -6.99 -8.00
C ILE A 187 -3.21 -6.82 -7.08
N TYR A 188 -2.96 -6.27 -5.90
CA TYR A 188 -4.00 -5.97 -4.93
C TYR A 188 -4.55 -4.56 -5.17
N VAL A 189 -5.86 -4.45 -5.33
CA VAL A 189 -6.56 -3.19 -5.56
C VAL A 189 -7.44 -2.88 -4.35
N TYR A 190 -7.11 -1.81 -3.63
CA TYR A 190 -8.02 -1.32 -2.59
C TYR A 190 -9.31 -0.80 -3.22
N GLU A 191 -10.45 -1.31 -2.77
CA GLU A 191 -11.78 -0.83 -3.17
C GLU A 191 -12.47 -0.12 -2.01
N ARG A 192 -13.23 0.93 -2.35
CA ARG A 192 -14.08 1.58 -1.37
C ARG A 192 -15.14 0.62 -0.86
N ASP A 193 -15.43 0.68 0.43
CA ASP A 193 -16.46 -0.12 1.07
C ASP A 193 -17.13 0.67 2.20
N ALA A 194 -18.13 0.09 2.83
CA ALA A 194 -18.80 0.67 3.98
C ALA A 194 -17.86 0.72 5.21
N PRO A 195 -18.08 1.61 6.18
CA PRO A 195 -17.28 1.70 7.39
C PRO A 195 -17.20 0.36 8.13
N GLY A 196 -15.99 0.03 8.61
CA GLY A 196 -15.71 -1.24 9.26
C GLY A 196 -15.52 -2.42 8.31
N SER A 197 -15.67 -2.23 7.01
CA SER A 197 -15.35 -3.21 5.97
C SER A 197 -14.05 -2.86 5.27
N PHE A 198 -13.25 -3.88 4.96
CA PHE A 198 -12.00 -3.75 4.24
C PHE A 198 -12.00 -4.69 3.04
N ASN A 199 -11.90 -4.13 1.83
CA ASN A 199 -11.93 -4.91 0.60
C ASN A 199 -10.71 -4.61 -0.26
N VAL A 200 -9.87 -5.63 -0.45
CA VAL A 200 -8.66 -5.56 -1.27
C VAL A 200 -8.58 -6.82 -2.14
N PRO A 201 -9.37 -6.90 -3.21
CA PRO A 201 -9.32 -8.03 -4.10
C PRO A 201 -7.94 -8.16 -4.76
N ALA A 202 -7.50 -9.41 -4.92
CA ALA A 202 -6.36 -9.76 -5.73
C ALA A 202 -6.81 -9.90 -7.19
N MET A 203 -6.27 -9.06 -8.06
CA MET A 203 -6.48 -9.16 -9.50
C MET A 203 -5.48 -10.15 -10.08
N TYR A 204 -5.96 -11.20 -10.76
CA TYR A 204 -5.16 -12.23 -11.42
C TYR A 204 -5.91 -12.81 -12.62
N GLY A 205 -5.19 -13.29 -13.64
CA GLY A 205 -5.77 -13.63 -14.94
C GLY A 205 -6.04 -12.39 -15.79
N ARG A 206 -6.99 -12.48 -16.69
CA ARG A 206 -7.34 -11.40 -17.61
C ARG A 206 -8.83 -11.09 -17.53
N GLY A 207 -9.17 -9.81 -17.37
CA GLY A 207 -10.57 -9.44 -17.20
C GLY A 207 -10.79 -7.95 -16.98
N TRP A 208 -12.00 -7.66 -16.54
CA TRP A 208 -12.43 -6.32 -16.18
C TRP A 208 -13.20 -6.33 -14.87
N PHE A 209 -13.28 -5.20 -14.23
CA PHE A 209 -14.06 -5.04 -13.01
C PHE A 209 -14.77 -3.69 -13.00
N ALA A 210 -15.91 -3.66 -12.32
CA ALA A 210 -16.64 -2.44 -12.06
C ALA A 210 -17.18 -2.48 -10.64
N SER A 211 -17.26 -1.33 -9.98
CA SER A 211 -17.89 -1.19 -8.67
C SER A 211 -18.58 0.15 -8.53
N ALA A 212 -19.67 0.15 -7.78
CA ALA A 212 -20.41 1.33 -7.39
C ALA A 212 -20.55 1.34 -5.86
N VAL A 213 -20.25 2.46 -5.23
CA VAL A 213 -20.43 2.65 -3.78
C VAL A 213 -21.20 3.92 -3.57
N ALA A 214 -22.28 3.84 -2.80
CA ALA A 214 -23.09 4.98 -2.43
C ALA A 214 -23.23 5.08 -0.91
N SER A 215 -23.25 6.29 -0.39
CA SER A 215 -23.64 6.55 0.99
C SER A 215 -24.61 7.71 1.05
N MET A 216 -25.59 7.63 1.95
CA MET A 216 -26.58 8.67 2.17
C MET A 216 -26.81 8.87 3.67
N ARG A 217 -26.72 10.11 4.12
CA ARG A 217 -27.10 10.54 5.47
C ARG A 217 -28.57 10.86 5.46
N ILE A 218 -29.37 10.08 6.21
CA ILE A 218 -30.80 10.30 6.37
C ILE A 218 -31.06 11.40 7.43
N ASN A 219 -30.35 11.31 8.56
CA ASN A 219 -30.37 12.30 9.62
C ASN A 219 -29.04 12.29 10.38
N HIS A 220 -28.94 13.01 11.51
CA HIS A 220 -27.72 13.08 12.31
C HIS A 220 -27.25 11.73 12.84
N SER A 221 -28.18 10.81 13.12
CA SER A 221 -27.90 9.51 13.71
C SER A 221 -27.87 8.35 12.70
N LEU A 222 -28.42 8.50 11.49
CA LEU A 222 -28.63 7.40 10.56
C LEU A 222 -27.95 7.65 9.21
N ARG A 223 -27.11 6.71 8.80
CA ARG A 223 -26.46 6.69 7.49
C ARG A 223 -26.60 5.32 6.83
N LEU A 224 -26.93 5.32 5.56
CA LEU A 224 -27.05 4.15 4.71
C LEU A 224 -25.83 4.04 3.81
N TYR A 225 -25.39 2.80 3.55
CA TYR A 225 -24.33 2.46 2.61
C TYR A 225 -24.81 1.34 1.70
N ALA A 226 -24.47 1.44 0.42
CA ALA A 226 -24.70 0.39 -0.57
C ALA A 226 -23.44 0.22 -1.41
N ARG A 227 -23.08 -1.01 -1.72
CA ARG A 227 -21.99 -1.36 -2.63
C ARG A 227 -22.46 -2.44 -3.58
N ALA A 228 -22.17 -2.25 -4.85
CA ALA A 228 -22.29 -3.26 -5.89
C ALA A 228 -20.96 -3.43 -6.60
N SER A 229 -20.52 -4.63 -6.85
CA SER A 229 -19.30 -4.87 -7.63
C SER A 229 -19.46 -6.10 -8.51
N TYR A 230 -18.75 -6.08 -9.63
CA TYR A 230 -18.66 -7.18 -10.56
C TYR A 230 -17.25 -7.32 -11.10
N THR A 231 -16.75 -8.55 -11.18
CA THR A 231 -15.48 -8.89 -11.82
C THR A 231 -15.74 -9.97 -12.86
N GLY A 232 -15.48 -9.64 -14.14
CA GLY A 232 -15.58 -10.55 -15.27
C GLY A 232 -14.21 -11.05 -15.71
N TYR A 233 -14.07 -12.33 -15.97
CA TYR A 233 -12.84 -12.95 -16.44
C TYR A 233 -13.01 -13.39 -17.90
N HIS A 234 -12.08 -12.95 -18.77
CA HIS A 234 -12.05 -13.39 -20.18
C HIS A 234 -11.21 -14.65 -20.36
N PHE A 235 -10.07 -14.70 -19.65
CA PHE A 235 -9.18 -15.86 -19.63
C PHE A 235 -8.64 -16.07 -18.22
N MET A 236 -8.51 -17.34 -17.85
CA MET A 236 -7.74 -17.74 -16.68
C MET A 236 -6.50 -18.50 -17.11
N MET A 237 -5.49 -18.45 -16.28
CA MET A 237 -4.35 -19.34 -16.35
C MET A 237 -4.84 -20.79 -16.33
N HIS A 238 -4.23 -21.64 -17.13
CA HIS A 238 -4.57 -23.08 -17.25
C HIS A 238 -5.96 -23.40 -17.82
N GLU A 239 -6.41 -22.68 -18.85
CA GLU A 239 -7.56 -23.02 -19.72
C GLU A 239 -8.94 -23.16 -19.03
N LYS A 240 -9.06 -22.94 -17.74
CA LYS A 240 -10.37 -23.00 -17.06
C LYS A 240 -11.01 -21.62 -17.01
N ARG A 241 -12.13 -21.47 -17.70
CA ARG A 241 -12.95 -20.25 -17.65
C ARG A 241 -13.53 -20.07 -16.24
N LYS A 242 -13.19 -19.00 -15.56
CA LYS A 242 -13.79 -18.64 -14.27
C LYS A 242 -15.08 -17.86 -14.49
N PRO A 243 -16.17 -18.22 -13.80
CA PRO A 243 -17.38 -17.39 -13.84
C PRO A 243 -17.09 -16.00 -13.25
N GLY A 244 -17.79 -14.98 -13.72
CA GLY A 244 -17.75 -13.67 -13.12
C GLY A 244 -18.22 -13.72 -11.66
N LYS A 245 -17.72 -12.81 -10.84
CA LYS A 245 -18.12 -12.64 -9.44
C LYS A 245 -18.91 -11.34 -9.29
N ALA A 246 -20.16 -11.43 -8.84
CA ALA A 246 -20.97 -10.30 -8.43
C ALA A 246 -21.08 -10.25 -6.90
N GLU A 247 -21.08 -9.06 -6.33
CA GLU A 247 -21.24 -8.85 -4.89
C GLU A 247 -22.11 -7.63 -4.65
N LEU A 248 -23.09 -7.77 -3.74
CA LEU A 248 -23.94 -6.69 -3.24
C LEU A 248 -23.83 -6.62 -1.72
N LYS A 249 -23.64 -5.43 -1.19
CA LYS A 249 -23.61 -5.14 0.25
C LYS A 249 -24.50 -3.96 0.57
N PHE A 250 -25.21 -4.07 1.69
CA PHE A 250 -25.97 -2.98 2.29
C PHE A 250 -25.62 -2.90 3.76
N GLN A 251 -25.43 -1.68 4.25
CA GLN A 251 -25.14 -1.44 5.65
C GLN A 251 -25.90 -0.21 6.14
N VAL A 252 -26.43 -0.32 7.32
CA VAL A 252 -27.07 0.77 8.07
C VAL A 252 -26.22 1.06 9.28
N VAL A 253 -25.81 2.31 9.46
CA VAL A 253 -25.05 2.76 10.63
C VAL A 253 -25.92 3.74 11.41
N SER A 254 -26.21 3.41 12.66
CA SER A 254 -26.91 4.26 13.62
C SER A 254 -25.97 4.62 14.76
N ARG A 255 -25.97 5.89 15.17
CA ARG A 255 -25.26 6.40 16.34
C ARG A 255 -26.29 6.91 17.33
N PHE A 256 -26.26 6.38 18.51
CA PHE A 256 -27.11 6.77 19.65
C PHE A 256 -26.38 7.75 20.55
#